data_ac915735e5a33b29894ecdd0243a72dc
#
_entry.id   ac915735e5a33b29894ecdd0243a72dc
#
_cell.length_a   1.000
_cell.length_b   1.000
_cell.length_c   1.000
_cell.angle_alpha   90.00
_cell.angle_beta   90.00
_cell.angle_gamma   90.00
#
_symmetry.space_group_name_H-M   'P 1'
#
loop_
_entity.id
_entity.type
_entity.pdbx_description
1 polymer ?
#
loop_
_entity_poly.entity_id
_entity_poly.type
_entity_poly.pdbx_seq_one_letter_code
_entity_poly.pdbx_strand_id
1 'polypeptide(L)'
;THPYVLLNYADNLDSVFTLAHEMGHAMHTYYSNEHQSITYAGYLIFVAEVASTCNESLLMHYMLEHCEDENERKYLMTHFLDGFRTTLFRQAQFAEFEHIAHRKMQKGEPVTKDVLNEIWHELNVQYYGPDMRVDDEISYEWMRIPHFYTPYYVYQYSTGYSAAVAFSKKILEEGKPAVDKYIGNFLC
;
A
#
# COMPACT_ATOMS: atom_id res chain seq x y z
N THR A 1 -23.73 -12.97 -4.03
CA THR A 1 -23.36 -12.97 -2.58
C THR A 1 -22.88 -11.57 -2.24
N HIS A 2 -23.36 -10.96 -1.13
CA HIS A 2 -22.82 -9.69 -0.69
C HIS A 2 -21.53 -9.88 0.08
N PRO A 3 -20.63 -8.89 0.06
CA PRO A 3 -19.40 -8.93 0.83
C PRO A 3 -19.69 -8.86 2.34
N TYR A 4 -18.80 -9.45 3.12
CA TYR A 4 -18.82 -9.39 4.57
C TYR A 4 -17.55 -8.70 5.05
N VAL A 5 -17.68 -7.83 6.04
CA VAL A 5 -16.56 -7.16 6.68
C VAL A 5 -16.44 -7.64 8.12
N LEU A 6 -15.25 -8.09 8.51
CA LEU A 6 -14.94 -8.50 9.87
C LEU A 6 -13.79 -7.63 10.38
N LEU A 7 -14.04 -6.92 11.47
CA LEU A 7 -13.07 -6.02 12.08
C LEU A 7 -12.89 -6.34 13.56
N ASN A 8 -11.68 -6.13 14.04
CA ASN A 8 -11.40 -6.06 15.47
C ASN A 8 -11.26 -4.57 15.85
N TYR A 9 -12.40 -3.87 15.89
CA TYR A 9 -12.46 -2.42 16.03
C TYR A 9 -12.04 -1.97 17.44
N ALA A 10 -11.09 -1.04 17.49
CA ALA A 10 -10.72 -0.29 18.69
C ALA A 10 -11.02 1.20 18.43
N ASP A 11 -11.35 1.96 19.48
CA ASP A 11 -11.72 3.39 19.35
C ASP A 11 -10.48 4.27 19.11
N ASN A 12 -9.86 4.11 17.94
CA ASN A 12 -8.68 4.87 17.50
C ASN A 12 -8.73 5.15 16.00
N LEU A 13 -7.88 6.07 15.54
CA LEU A 13 -7.83 6.49 14.14
C LEU A 13 -7.52 5.34 13.19
N ASP A 14 -6.61 4.45 13.57
CA ASP A 14 -6.21 3.28 12.77
C ASP A 14 -7.42 2.38 12.43
N SER A 15 -8.30 2.15 13.40
CA SER A 15 -9.53 1.36 13.19
C SER A 15 -10.52 2.05 12.26
N VAL A 16 -10.58 3.38 12.25
CA VAL A 16 -11.42 4.13 11.31
C VAL A 16 -10.90 3.95 9.87
N PHE A 17 -9.59 4.07 9.68
CA PHE A 17 -8.97 3.83 8.38
C PHE A 17 -9.08 2.37 7.95
N THR A 18 -8.93 1.41 8.87
CA THR A 18 -9.15 -0.01 8.60
C THR A 18 -10.58 -0.27 8.12
N LEU A 19 -11.59 0.36 8.76
CA LEU A 19 -12.97 0.25 8.29
C LEU A 19 -13.14 0.80 6.87
N ALA A 20 -12.57 1.97 6.57
CA ALA A 20 -12.60 2.54 5.23
C ALA A 20 -11.90 1.65 4.19
N HIS A 21 -10.78 1.04 4.57
CA HIS A 21 -10.05 0.06 3.78
C HIS A 21 -10.91 -1.15 3.41
N GLU A 22 -11.47 -1.83 4.41
CA GLU A 22 -12.33 -3.00 4.20
C GLU A 22 -13.59 -2.68 3.41
N MET A 23 -14.15 -1.48 3.58
CA MET A 23 -15.28 -1.02 2.77
C MET A 23 -14.87 -0.80 1.30
N GLY A 24 -13.63 -0.41 1.02
CA GLY A 24 -13.09 -0.35 -0.34
C GLY A 24 -13.07 -1.73 -1.02
N HIS A 25 -12.60 -2.75 -0.32
CA HIS A 25 -12.68 -4.14 -0.79
C HIS A 25 -14.11 -4.62 -0.97
N ALA A 26 -14.99 -4.29 -0.03
CA ALA A 26 -16.40 -4.65 -0.11
C ALA A 26 -17.09 -4.03 -1.35
N MET A 27 -16.83 -2.77 -1.64
CA MET A 27 -17.33 -2.09 -2.84
C MET A 27 -16.79 -2.73 -4.13
N HIS A 28 -15.49 -3.00 -4.19
CA HIS A 28 -14.88 -3.67 -5.35
C HIS A 28 -15.52 -5.03 -5.60
N THR A 29 -15.63 -5.85 -4.56
CA THR A 29 -16.30 -7.16 -4.64
C THR A 29 -17.75 -7.04 -5.07
N TYR A 30 -18.49 -6.07 -4.54
CA TYR A 30 -19.89 -5.85 -4.89
C TYR A 30 -20.07 -5.52 -6.38
N TYR A 31 -19.36 -4.52 -6.88
CA TYR A 31 -19.47 -4.09 -8.28
C TYR A 31 -18.95 -5.13 -9.26
N SER A 32 -17.85 -5.79 -8.94
CA SER A 32 -17.31 -6.88 -9.75
C SER A 32 -18.31 -8.04 -9.85
N ASN A 33 -18.94 -8.46 -8.74
CA ASN A 33 -19.96 -9.52 -8.74
C ASN A 33 -21.24 -9.13 -9.50
N GLU A 34 -21.57 -7.83 -9.55
CA GLU A 34 -22.78 -7.35 -10.25
C GLU A 34 -22.58 -7.30 -11.77
N HIS A 35 -21.36 -6.96 -12.23
CA HIS A 35 -21.10 -6.69 -13.64
C HIS A 35 -20.35 -7.81 -14.36
N GLN A 36 -19.63 -8.66 -13.62
CA GLN A 36 -18.87 -9.77 -14.20
C GLN A 36 -19.59 -11.11 -14.03
N SER A 37 -19.34 -12.03 -14.96
CA SER A 37 -19.76 -13.42 -14.77
C SER A 37 -19.01 -14.04 -13.61
N ILE A 38 -19.59 -15.06 -12.96
CA ILE A 38 -18.98 -15.75 -11.81
C ILE A 38 -17.56 -16.24 -12.08
N THR A 39 -17.23 -16.53 -13.33
CA THR A 39 -15.90 -16.97 -13.76
C THR A 39 -14.86 -15.84 -13.72
N TYR A 40 -15.30 -14.59 -13.92
CA TYR A 40 -14.42 -13.42 -14.05
C TYR A 40 -14.58 -12.41 -12.90
N ALA A 41 -15.49 -12.63 -11.99
CA ALA A 41 -15.74 -11.71 -10.86
C ALA A 41 -14.62 -11.67 -9.81
N GLY A 42 -13.71 -12.68 -9.80
CA GLY A 42 -12.53 -12.66 -8.95
C GLY A 42 -11.42 -11.81 -9.56
N TYR A 43 -11.04 -10.73 -8.88
CA TYR A 43 -9.95 -9.86 -9.29
C TYR A 43 -8.62 -10.22 -8.62
N LEU A 44 -7.52 -9.81 -9.27
CA LEU A 44 -6.17 -10.09 -8.76
C LEU A 44 -5.83 -9.22 -7.55
N ILE A 45 -5.01 -9.74 -6.65
CA ILE A 45 -4.49 -9.01 -5.48
C ILE A 45 -3.82 -7.69 -5.87
N PHE A 46 -3.19 -7.63 -7.03
CA PHE A 46 -2.56 -6.42 -7.57
C PHE A 46 -3.49 -5.19 -7.61
N VAL A 47 -4.77 -5.40 -7.93
CA VAL A 47 -5.77 -4.32 -8.01
C VAL A 47 -6.66 -4.22 -6.76
N ALA A 48 -6.68 -5.25 -5.93
CA ALA A 48 -7.50 -5.29 -4.72
C ALA A 48 -7.19 -4.11 -3.78
N GLU A 49 -5.91 -3.90 -3.50
CA GLU A 49 -5.43 -2.86 -2.58
C GLU A 49 -5.58 -1.43 -3.15
N VAL A 50 -5.79 -1.30 -4.46
CA VAL A 50 -6.08 0.02 -5.06
C VAL A 50 -7.43 0.55 -4.61
N ALA A 51 -8.44 -0.31 -4.54
CA ALA A 51 -9.78 0.08 -4.11
C ALA A 51 -9.83 0.46 -2.63
N SER A 52 -9.23 -0.36 -1.76
CA SER A 52 -9.14 -0.11 -0.32
C SER A 52 -8.37 1.16 -0.01
N THR A 53 -7.17 1.32 -0.57
CA THR A 53 -6.32 2.49 -0.36
C THR A 53 -6.91 3.78 -0.97
N CYS A 54 -7.64 3.69 -2.09
CA CYS A 54 -8.38 4.82 -2.64
C CYS A 54 -9.42 5.35 -1.64
N ASN A 55 -10.13 4.44 -0.99
CA ASN A 55 -11.11 4.77 0.05
C ASN A 55 -10.46 5.44 1.27
N GLU A 56 -9.32 4.91 1.74
CA GLU A 56 -8.54 5.56 2.80
C GLU A 56 -8.08 6.97 2.41
N SER A 57 -7.60 7.13 1.18
CA SER A 57 -7.15 8.43 0.68
C SER A 57 -8.30 9.45 0.61
N LEU A 58 -9.49 9.05 0.18
CA LEU A 58 -10.68 9.89 0.17
C LEU A 58 -11.10 10.28 1.59
N LEU A 59 -11.07 9.32 2.54
CA LEU A 59 -11.34 9.59 3.96
C LEU A 59 -10.34 10.58 4.55
N MET A 60 -9.05 10.41 4.28
CA MET A 60 -8.00 11.32 4.74
C MET A 60 -8.25 12.75 4.28
N HIS A 61 -8.56 12.94 3.00
CA HIS A 61 -8.86 14.28 2.46
C HIS A 61 -10.10 14.88 3.13
N TYR A 62 -11.16 14.09 3.29
CA TYR A 62 -12.37 14.52 4.00
C TYR A 62 -12.07 14.96 5.44
N MET A 63 -11.31 14.16 6.19
CA MET A 63 -10.96 14.50 7.57
C MET A 63 -10.09 15.77 7.65
N LEU A 64 -9.10 15.93 6.76
CA LEU A 64 -8.25 17.12 6.72
C LEU A 64 -9.04 18.39 6.34
N GLU A 65 -10.06 18.28 5.50
CA GLU A 65 -10.91 19.39 5.09
C GLU A 65 -11.84 19.85 6.23
N HIS A 66 -12.30 18.91 7.08
CA HIS A 66 -13.26 19.19 8.16
C HIS A 66 -12.60 19.30 9.54
N CYS A 67 -11.29 19.17 9.64
CA CYS A 67 -10.55 19.27 10.89
C CYS A 67 -10.36 20.74 11.27
N GLU A 68 -10.89 21.14 12.41
CA GLU A 68 -10.76 22.50 12.95
C GLU A 68 -9.60 22.64 13.96
N ASP A 69 -9.21 21.56 14.64
CA ASP A 69 -8.12 21.56 15.61
C ASP A 69 -6.75 21.40 14.93
N GLU A 70 -5.82 22.31 15.25
CA GLU A 70 -4.48 22.32 14.63
C GLU A 70 -3.63 21.09 15.02
N ASN A 71 -3.77 20.55 16.24
CA ASN A 71 -3.01 19.38 16.67
C ASN A 71 -3.57 18.11 16.04
N GLU A 72 -4.89 17.99 15.93
CA GLU A 72 -5.54 16.93 15.19
C GLU A 72 -5.11 16.96 13.72
N ARG A 73 -5.09 18.12 13.09
CA ARG A 73 -4.61 18.30 11.72
C ARG A 73 -3.17 17.85 11.54
N LYS A 74 -2.27 18.21 12.47
CA LYS A 74 -0.87 17.76 12.45
C LYS A 74 -0.78 16.23 12.58
N TYR A 75 -1.59 15.65 13.43
CA TYR A 75 -1.65 14.20 13.62
C TYR A 75 -2.11 13.48 12.33
N LEU A 76 -3.20 13.96 11.69
CA LEU A 76 -3.69 13.44 10.42
C LEU A 76 -2.62 13.56 9.31
N MET A 77 -1.93 14.70 9.22
CA MET A 77 -0.85 14.91 8.25
C MET A 77 0.31 13.95 8.49
N THR A 78 0.67 13.69 9.75
CA THR A 78 1.72 12.72 10.09
C THR A 78 1.30 11.31 9.68
N HIS A 79 0.07 10.92 9.97
CA HIS A 79 -0.49 9.63 9.55
C HIS A 79 -0.47 9.48 8.01
N PHE A 80 -0.85 10.53 7.28
CA PHE A 80 -0.81 10.55 5.83
C PHE A 80 0.62 10.36 5.27
N LEU A 81 1.60 11.08 5.82
CA LEU A 81 3.01 10.96 5.43
C LEU A 81 3.59 9.59 5.78
N ASP A 82 3.20 9.02 6.91
CA ASP A 82 3.59 7.65 7.28
C ASP A 82 3.04 6.60 6.30
N GLY A 83 1.87 6.81 5.72
CA GLY A 83 1.34 5.98 4.63
C GLY A 83 2.28 5.94 3.43
N PHE A 84 2.81 7.09 3.00
CA PHE A 84 3.82 7.14 1.92
C PHE A 84 5.11 6.42 2.32
N ARG A 85 5.60 6.68 3.53
CA ARG A 85 6.83 6.07 4.02
C ARG A 85 6.73 4.55 4.07
N THR A 86 5.64 4.02 4.62
CA THR A 86 5.50 2.58 4.90
C THR A 86 5.01 1.78 3.69
N THR A 87 4.14 2.36 2.86
CA THR A 87 3.49 1.64 1.75
C THR A 87 4.13 1.93 0.39
N LEU A 88 4.66 3.14 0.18
CA LEU A 88 5.34 3.46 -1.07
C LEU A 88 6.86 3.20 -0.98
N PHE A 89 7.57 3.98 -0.16
CA PHE A 89 9.04 3.96 -0.14
C PHE A 89 9.58 2.66 0.44
N ARG A 90 9.06 2.21 1.56
CA ARG A 90 9.52 0.98 2.21
C ARG A 90 9.25 -0.26 1.36
N GLN A 91 8.12 -0.33 0.70
CA GLN A 91 7.80 -1.47 -0.18
C GLN A 91 8.62 -1.43 -1.48
N ALA A 92 8.95 -0.24 -1.99
CA ALA A 92 9.90 -0.08 -3.09
C ALA A 92 11.30 -0.56 -2.69
N GLN A 93 11.78 -0.22 -1.49
CA GLN A 93 13.04 -0.73 -0.92
C GLN A 93 13.05 -2.27 -0.85
N PHE A 94 11.95 -2.87 -0.39
CA PHE A 94 11.82 -4.33 -0.34
C PHE A 94 11.87 -4.96 -1.74
N ALA A 95 11.17 -4.36 -2.70
CA ALA A 95 11.17 -4.84 -4.08
C ALA A 95 12.55 -4.71 -4.74
N GLU A 96 13.29 -3.65 -4.44
CA GLU A 96 14.66 -3.48 -4.94
C GLU A 96 15.62 -4.51 -4.34
N PHE A 97 15.53 -4.77 -3.03
CA PHE A 97 16.27 -5.83 -2.38
C PHE A 97 16.03 -7.20 -3.05
N GLU A 98 14.76 -7.55 -3.21
CA GLU A 98 14.35 -8.79 -3.86
C GLU A 98 14.90 -8.88 -5.29
N HIS A 99 14.78 -7.80 -6.06
CA HIS A 99 15.28 -7.74 -7.42
C HIS A 99 16.79 -7.94 -7.49
N ILE A 100 17.57 -7.27 -6.63
CA ILE A 100 19.03 -7.40 -6.57
C ILE A 100 19.42 -8.83 -6.22
N ALA A 101 18.79 -9.43 -5.20
CA ALA A 101 19.06 -10.80 -4.77
C ALA A 101 18.79 -11.81 -5.89
N HIS A 102 17.62 -11.72 -6.56
CA HIS A 102 17.29 -12.59 -7.70
C HIS A 102 18.23 -12.40 -8.88
N ARG A 103 18.62 -11.19 -9.21
CA ARG A 103 19.57 -10.92 -10.29
C ARG A 103 20.96 -11.50 -10.03
N LYS A 104 21.44 -11.45 -8.79
CA LYS A 104 22.71 -12.10 -8.41
C LYS A 104 22.62 -13.61 -8.61
N MET A 105 21.54 -14.25 -8.16
CA MET A 105 21.33 -15.68 -8.37
C MET A 105 21.29 -16.05 -9.85
N GLN A 106 20.59 -15.29 -10.68
CA GLN A 106 20.51 -15.52 -12.13
C GLN A 106 21.87 -15.44 -12.82
N LYS A 107 22.78 -14.62 -12.31
CA LYS A 107 24.17 -14.49 -12.81
C LYS A 107 25.11 -15.57 -12.26
N GLY A 108 24.65 -16.42 -11.36
CA GLY A 108 25.49 -17.41 -10.68
C GLY A 108 26.42 -16.80 -9.60
N GLU A 109 26.14 -15.58 -9.17
CA GLU A 109 26.86 -14.93 -8.07
C GLU A 109 26.42 -15.51 -6.72
N PRO A 110 27.31 -15.61 -5.73
CA PRO A 110 26.94 -16.11 -4.42
C PRO A 110 25.94 -15.18 -3.72
N VAL A 111 24.89 -15.77 -3.18
CA VAL A 111 23.87 -15.05 -2.36
C VAL A 111 23.91 -15.64 -0.96
N THR A 112 24.94 -15.21 -0.20
CA THR A 112 25.11 -15.60 1.20
C THR A 112 24.37 -14.63 2.14
N LYS A 113 24.23 -15.03 3.41
CA LYS A 113 23.68 -14.16 4.46
C LYS A 113 24.41 -12.81 4.51
N ASP A 114 25.73 -12.81 4.41
CA ASP A 114 26.51 -11.58 4.53
C ASP A 114 26.30 -10.65 3.33
N VAL A 115 26.22 -11.19 2.12
CA VAL A 115 25.85 -10.44 0.92
C VAL A 115 24.45 -9.84 1.04
N LEU A 116 23.47 -10.58 1.55
CA LEU A 116 22.11 -10.06 1.75
C LEU A 116 22.06 -8.98 2.84
N ASN A 117 22.81 -9.14 3.92
CA ASN A 117 22.93 -8.12 4.96
C ASN A 117 23.52 -6.81 4.43
N GLU A 118 24.58 -6.89 3.61
CA GLU A 118 25.21 -5.74 2.97
C GLU A 118 24.22 -5.00 2.08
N ILE A 119 23.55 -5.71 1.17
CA ILE A 119 22.54 -5.12 0.28
C ILE A 119 21.41 -4.44 1.09
N TRP A 120 20.92 -5.11 2.14
CA TRP A 120 19.85 -4.56 2.96
C TRP A 120 20.28 -3.30 3.70
N HIS A 121 21.48 -3.29 4.26
CA HIS A 121 22.03 -2.12 4.92
C HIS A 121 22.21 -0.94 3.96
N GLU A 122 22.81 -1.17 2.78
CA GLU A 122 23.01 -0.15 1.76
C GLU A 122 21.68 0.46 1.31
N LEU A 123 20.66 -0.35 1.10
CA LEU A 123 19.32 0.13 0.75
C LEU A 123 18.69 0.96 1.88
N ASN A 124 18.89 0.59 3.15
CA ASN A 124 18.42 1.42 4.26
C ASN A 124 19.13 2.78 4.27
N VAL A 125 20.45 2.83 4.08
CA VAL A 125 21.19 4.09 3.97
C VAL A 125 20.68 4.95 2.80
N GLN A 126 20.43 4.33 1.66
CA GLN A 126 19.94 5.04 0.46
C GLN A 126 18.53 5.61 0.66
N TYR A 127 17.59 4.82 1.17
CA TYR A 127 16.18 5.20 1.27
C TYR A 127 15.89 6.17 2.42
N TYR A 128 16.64 6.09 3.53
CA TYR A 128 16.47 7.01 4.66
C TYR A 128 17.34 8.27 4.56
N GLY A 129 18.38 8.25 3.71
CA GLY A 129 19.20 9.40 3.42
C GLY A 129 20.24 9.73 4.50
N PRO A 130 21.05 10.79 4.28
CA PRO A 130 22.23 11.09 5.09
C PRO A 130 21.92 11.62 6.50
N ASP A 131 20.72 12.10 6.73
CA ASP A 131 20.31 12.66 8.04
C ASP A 131 19.83 11.60 9.02
N MET A 132 19.67 10.35 8.57
CA MET A 132 19.27 9.23 9.38
C MET A 132 20.49 8.37 9.76
N ARG A 133 20.67 8.13 11.05
CA ARG A 133 21.62 7.11 11.51
C ARG A 133 21.01 5.72 11.26
N VAL A 134 21.71 4.93 10.48
CA VAL A 134 21.35 3.54 10.19
C VAL A 134 22.23 2.65 11.05
N ASP A 135 21.65 1.95 12.02
CA ASP A 135 22.35 1.04 12.90
C ASP A 135 22.63 -0.30 12.21
N ASP A 136 23.74 -0.97 12.56
CA ASP A 136 24.17 -2.22 11.91
C ASP A 136 23.15 -3.36 12.05
N GLU A 137 22.37 -3.36 13.13
CA GLU A 137 21.35 -4.37 13.43
C GLU A 137 20.23 -4.42 12.37
N ILE A 138 19.95 -3.31 11.69
CA ILE A 138 18.94 -3.28 10.63
C ILE A 138 19.29 -4.22 9.47
N SER A 139 20.58 -4.54 9.28
CA SER A 139 21.06 -5.46 8.25
C SER A 139 20.41 -6.84 8.30
N TYR A 140 19.88 -7.24 9.46
CA TYR A 140 19.23 -8.53 9.67
C TYR A 140 17.72 -8.50 9.46
N GLU A 141 17.11 -7.33 9.25
CA GLU A 141 15.65 -7.19 9.22
C GLU A 141 14.98 -7.99 8.10
N TRP A 142 15.61 -8.12 6.94
CA TRP A 142 15.06 -8.89 5.81
C TRP A 142 14.68 -10.32 6.18
N MET A 143 15.36 -10.92 7.18
CA MET A 143 15.14 -12.32 7.62
C MET A 143 13.75 -12.52 8.25
N ARG A 144 13.14 -11.47 8.81
CA ARG A 144 11.82 -11.55 9.45
C ARG A 144 10.65 -11.22 8.55
N ILE A 145 10.90 -10.86 7.28
CA ILE A 145 9.88 -10.41 6.35
C ILE A 145 9.33 -11.61 5.57
N PRO A 146 8.12 -12.12 5.92
CA PRO A 146 7.58 -13.34 5.32
C PRO A 146 7.21 -13.16 3.84
N HIS A 147 6.98 -11.93 3.39
CA HIS A 147 6.63 -11.61 2.01
C HIS A 147 7.69 -12.07 0.99
N PHE A 148 8.97 -12.15 1.39
CA PHE A 148 10.04 -12.64 0.51
C PHE A 148 9.95 -14.14 0.17
N TYR A 149 9.08 -14.90 0.84
CA TYR A 149 8.76 -16.26 0.42
C TYR A 149 7.78 -16.32 -0.75
N THR A 150 7.18 -15.18 -1.14
CA THR A 150 6.32 -15.04 -2.31
C THR A 150 7.01 -14.09 -3.30
N PRO A 151 7.78 -14.61 -4.28
CA PRO A 151 8.60 -13.78 -5.16
C PRO A 151 7.79 -12.72 -5.90
N TYR A 152 8.34 -11.51 -5.98
CA TYR A 152 7.76 -10.37 -6.68
C TYR A 152 6.34 -9.98 -6.21
N TYR A 153 6.09 -10.12 -4.91
CA TYR A 153 4.82 -9.74 -4.30
C TYR A 153 4.82 -8.28 -3.83
N VAL A 154 5.89 -7.83 -3.16
CA VAL A 154 5.89 -6.57 -2.38
C VAL A 154 5.81 -5.30 -3.24
N TYR A 155 6.26 -5.30 -4.48
CA TYR A 155 6.15 -4.14 -5.38
C TYR A 155 4.69 -3.71 -5.61
N GLN A 156 3.73 -4.63 -5.46
CA GLN A 156 2.31 -4.40 -5.65
C GLN A 156 1.76 -3.34 -4.68
N TYR A 157 2.32 -3.26 -3.47
CA TYR A 157 1.93 -2.23 -2.50
C TYR A 157 2.27 -0.83 -3.00
N SER A 158 3.50 -0.61 -3.49
CA SER A 158 3.92 0.71 -4.01
C SER A 158 3.13 1.13 -5.25
N THR A 159 2.90 0.20 -6.18
CA THR A 159 2.13 0.47 -7.41
C THR A 159 0.66 0.68 -7.10
N GLY A 160 0.08 -0.14 -6.22
CA GLY A 160 -1.32 -0.03 -5.79
C GLY A 160 -1.57 1.30 -5.07
N TYR A 161 -0.69 1.66 -4.13
CA TYR A 161 -0.78 2.94 -3.41
C TYR A 161 -0.71 4.15 -4.37
N SER A 162 0.23 4.12 -5.32
CA SER A 162 0.37 5.20 -6.31
C SER A 162 -0.88 5.35 -7.18
N ALA A 163 -1.47 4.24 -7.63
CA ALA A 163 -2.70 4.24 -8.41
C ALA A 163 -3.89 4.76 -7.58
N ALA A 164 -4.00 4.33 -6.31
CA ALA A 164 -5.05 4.75 -5.39
C ALA A 164 -5.03 6.25 -5.13
N VAL A 165 -3.85 6.82 -4.86
CA VAL A 165 -3.68 8.27 -4.69
C VAL A 165 -4.03 9.03 -5.97
N ALA A 166 -3.66 8.51 -7.14
CA ALA A 166 -4.02 9.12 -8.42
C ALA A 166 -5.53 9.09 -8.67
N PHE A 167 -6.20 7.98 -8.34
CA PHE A 167 -7.66 7.87 -8.47
C PHE A 167 -8.39 8.79 -7.49
N SER A 168 -8.01 8.80 -6.22
CA SER A 168 -8.64 9.66 -5.21
C SER A 168 -8.51 11.13 -5.56
N LYS A 169 -7.31 11.57 -5.99
CA LYS A 169 -7.06 12.92 -6.46
C LYS A 169 -7.99 13.28 -7.63
N LYS A 170 -8.09 12.40 -8.62
CA LYS A 170 -8.93 12.62 -9.79
C LYS A 170 -10.42 12.68 -9.45
N ILE A 171 -10.88 11.84 -8.51
CA ILE A 171 -12.25 11.85 -7.99
C ILE A 171 -12.56 13.19 -7.32
N LEU A 172 -11.65 13.71 -6.50
CA LEU A 172 -11.81 14.98 -5.80
C LEU A 172 -11.77 16.19 -6.74
N GLU A 173 -10.93 16.17 -7.77
CA GLU A 173 -10.80 17.28 -8.74
C GLU A 173 -11.91 17.30 -9.81
N GLU A 174 -12.29 16.16 -10.37
CA GLU A 174 -13.22 16.05 -11.48
C GLU A 174 -14.67 15.72 -11.04
N GLY A 175 -14.86 15.23 -9.81
CA GLY A 175 -16.17 14.89 -9.25
C GLY A 175 -16.84 13.71 -9.96
N LYS A 176 -18.17 13.83 -10.20
CA LYS A 176 -18.99 12.72 -10.71
C LYS A 176 -18.45 12.01 -11.96
N PRO A 177 -17.92 12.69 -12.99
CA PRO A 177 -17.37 12.00 -14.17
C PRO A 177 -16.20 11.05 -13.84
N ALA A 178 -15.36 11.41 -12.87
CA ALA A 178 -14.28 10.53 -12.43
C ALA A 178 -14.80 9.38 -11.57
N VAL A 179 -15.79 9.62 -10.71
CA VAL A 179 -16.48 8.57 -9.93
C VAL A 179 -17.11 7.53 -10.87
N ASP A 180 -17.84 7.97 -11.89
CA ASP A 180 -18.49 7.07 -12.84
C ASP A 180 -17.47 6.20 -13.60
N LYS A 181 -16.31 6.77 -13.96
CA LYS A 181 -15.21 6.01 -14.58
C LYS A 181 -14.55 5.05 -13.59
N TYR A 182 -14.35 5.48 -12.35
CA TYR A 182 -13.74 4.64 -11.31
C TYR A 182 -14.63 3.42 -11.02
N ILE A 183 -15.93 3.63 -10.85
CA ILE A 183 -16.87 2.54 -10.62
C ILE A 183 -16.98 1.65 -11.87
N GLY A 184 -17.28 2.23 -13.04
CA GLY A 184 -17.62 1.46 -14.23
C GLY A 184 -16.44 0.83 -14.99
N ASN A 185 -15.20 1.30 -14.77
CA ASN A 185 -14.03 0.79 -15.49
C ASN A 185 -12.97 0.15 -14.60
N PHE A 186 -13.05 0.40 -13.28
CA PHE A 186 -12.06 -0.16 -12.35
C PHE A 186 -12.68 -1.12 -11.32
N LEU A 187 -13.84 -0.78 -10.74
CA LEU A 187 -14.48 -1.65 -9.74
C LEU A 187 -15.37 -2.75 -10.37
N CYS A 188 -15.73 -2.61 -11.65
CA CYS A 188 -16.61 -3.56 -12.36
C CYS A 188 -15.86 -4.68 -13.04
#